data_aa57f946782c747a8629230ec4dae4bd
#
_entry.id   aa57f946782c747a8629230ec4dae4bd
#
_cell.length_a   1.000
_cell.length_b   1.000
_cell.length_c   1.000
_cell.angle_alpha   90.00
_cell.angle_beta   90.00
_cell.angle_gamma   90.00
#
_symmetry.space_group_name_H-M   'P 1'
#
loop_
_entity.id
_entity.type
_entity.pdbx_description
1 polymer ?
#
loop_
_entity_poly.entity_id
_entity_poly.type
_entity_poly.pdbx_seq_one_letter_code
_entity_poly.pdbx_strand_id
1 'polypeptide(L)'
;MAFELPPLPYAIDALQPHISKETLEYHYGKHHNTYVVKLNGLLEGKPEADKSLEEVVKTSSGGVFNNAAQVWNHTFYWNCLSPNGGGEPSGALADAINKSFGSFADFKAKFTDSAVNNFGSSWTWLVRNSDGSLAIVNTSNAATPLTDASVVPLLTVDLWEHAYYIDYRNLRPKYMEAFWALVNWEFASNNLG
;
A
#
# COMPACT_ATOMS: atom_id res chain seq x y z
N MET A 1 3.77 10.29 -22.18
CA MET A 1 2.48 10.87 -21.71
C MET A 1 2.63 11.25 -20.24
N ALA A 2 1.90 12.27 -19.73
CA ALA A 2 1.95 12.59 -18.31
C ALA A 2 1.17 11.54 -17.50
N PHE A 3 1.67 11.20 -16.32
CA PHE A 3 0.94 10.38 -15.35
C PHE A 3 -0.20 11.19 -14.74
N GLU A 4 -1.31 10.54 -14.47
CA GLU A 4 -2.48 11.14 -13.83
C GLU A 4 -2.66 10.56 -12.43
N LEU A 5 -3.30 11.33 -11.54
CA LEU A 5 -3.71 10.83 -10.23
C LEU A 5 -4.86 9.83 -10.45
N PRO A 6 -4.68 8.53 -10.17
CA PRO A 6 -5.75 7.55 -10.37
C PRO A 6 -6.94 7.89 -9.45
N PRO A 7 -8.19 7.73 -9.91
CA PRO A 7 -9.35 7.95 -9.06
C PRO A 7 -9.37 6.97 -7.89
N LEU A 8 -9.88 7.41 -6.73
CA LEU A 8 -10.15 6.49 -5.62
C LEU A 8 -11.22 5.47 -6.04
N PRO A 9 -11.11 4.19 -5.63
CA PRO A 9 -12.12 3.17 -5.94
C PRO A 9 -13.43 3.34 -5.13
N TYR A 10 -13.54 4.36 -4.29
CA TYR A 10 -14.68 4.69 -3.44
C TYR A 10 -14.79 6.21 -3.24
N ALA A 11 -15.92 6.67 -2.69
CA ALA A 11 -16.10 8.08 -2.33
C ALA A 11 -15.10 8.50 -1.24
N ILE A 12 -14.68 9.77 -1.26
CA ILE A 12 -13.62 10.29 -0.37
C ILE A 12 -13.95 10.19 1.13
N ASP A 13 -15.22 10.03 1.48
CA ASP A 13 -15.72 9.88 2.86
C ASP A 13 -16.18 8.44 3.18
N ALA A 14 -16.04 7.51 2.23
CA ALA A 14 -16.59 6.17 2.36
C ALA A 14 -15.87 5.29 3.40
N LEU A 15 -14.65 5.64 3.80
CA LEU A 15 -13.88 4.88 4.79
C LEU A 15 -14.19 5.29 6.24
N GLN A 16 -15.08 6.28 6.44
CA GLN A 16 -15.53 6.64 7.78
C GLN A 16 -16.34 5.51 8.43
N PRO A 17 -16.26 5.33 9.76
CA PRO A 17 -15.57 6.18 10.74
C PRO A 17 -14.08 5.84 10.94
N HIS A 18 -13.52 4.88 10.20
CA HIS A 18 -12.18 4.34 10.41
C HIS A 18 -11.07 5.26 9.91
N ILE A 19 -11.24 5.86 8.73
CA ILE A 19 -10.35 6.89 8.18
C ILE A 19 -11.24 8.06 7.76
N SER A 20 -10.93 9.24 8.27
CA SER A 20 -11.76 10.43 8.02
C SER A 20 -11.62 10.94 6.59
N LYS A 21 -12.65 11.65 6.13
CA LYS A 21 -12.61 12.42 4.89
C LYS A 21 -11.41 13.39 4.89
N GLU A 22 -11.15 14.07 6.00
CA GLU A 22 -10.03 15.01 6.14
C GLU A 22 -8.70 14.30 5.86
N THR A 23 -8.47 13.12 6.43
CA THR A 23 -7.27 12.31 6.13
C THR A 23 -7.14 12.04 4.64
N LEU A 24 -8.21 11.64 3.95
CA LEU A 24 -8.15 11.37 2.51
C LEU A 24 -7.96 12.65 1.67
N GLU A 25 -8.54 13.78 2.06
CA GLU A 25 -8.32 15.08 1.40
C GLU A 25 -6.83 15.47 1.41
N TYR A 26 -6.11 15.17 2.49
CA TYR A 26 -4.66 15.40 2.56
C TYR A 26 -3.87 14.24 1.96
N HIS A 27 -4.13 13.01 2.36
CA HIS A 27 -3.33 11.84 1.97
C HIS A 27 -3.42 11.56 0.46
N TYR A 28 -4.66 11.51 -0.09
CA TYR A 28 -4.88 11.34 -1.52
C TYR A 28 -4.73 12.67 -2.27
N GLY A 29 -5.48 13.70 -1.84
CA GLY A 29 -5.61 14.96 -2.59
C GLY A 29 -4.36 15.84 -2.55
N LYS A 30 -3.48 15.68 -1.55
CA LYS A 30 -2.24 16.46 -1.44
C LYS A 30 -0.99 15.57 -1.58
N HIS A 31 -0.77 14.60 -0.69
CA HIS A 31 0.46 13.78 -0.71
C HIS A 31 0.55 12.97 -2.01
N HIS A 32 -0.43 12.12 -2.32
CA HIS A 32 -0.41 11.29 -3.53
C HIS A 32 -0.35 12.16 -4.79
N ASN A 33 -1.20 13.19 -4.87
CA ASN A 33 -1.19 14.11 -6.02
C ASN A 33 0.16 14.84 -6.18
N THR A 34 0.81 15.23 -5.09
CA THR A 34 2.12 15.88 -5.14
C THR A 34 3.18 14.95 -5.73
N TYR A 35 3.15 13.66 -5.43
CA TYR A 35 4.07 12.70 -6.05
C TYR A 35 3.85 12.60 -7.56
N VAL A 36 2.60 12.60 -8.02
CA VAL A 36 2.26 12.60 -9.45
C VAL A 36 2.80 13.86 -10.14
N VAL A 37 2.52 15.05 -9.56
CA VAL A 37 2.98 16.35 -10.12
C VAL A 37 4.51 16.41 -10.18
N LYS A 38 5.19 16.01 -9.10
CA LYS A 38 6.66 16.00 -9.05
C LYS A 38 7.25 14.99 -10.04
N LEU A 39 6.66 13.78 -10.16
CA LEU A 39 7.10 12.79 -11.13
C LEU A 39 7.04 13.34 -12.54
N ASN A 40 5.91 13.93 -12.93
CA ASN A 40 5.74 14.53 -14.26
C ASN A 40 6.77 15.63 -14.54
N GLY A 41 7.02 16.53 -13.58
CA GLY A 41 8.05 17.57 -13.73
C GLY A 41 9.47 16.99 -13.86
N LEU A 42 9.77 15.89 -13.15
CA LEU A 42 11.08 15.21 -13.26
C LEU A 42 11.27 14.48 -14.58
N LEU A 43 10.17 14.06 -15.23
CA LEU A 43 10.18 13.30 -16.49
C LEU A 43 9.96 14.18 -17.72
N GLU A 44 9.68 15.45 -17.55
CA GLU A 44 9.44 16.38 -18.69
C GLU A 44 10.63 16.36 -19.67
N GLY A 45 10.31 16.08 -20.94
CA GLY A 45 11.31 15.99 -22.02
C GLY A 45 12.22 14.75 -21.98
N LYS A 46 11.96 13.77 -21.10
CA LYS A 46 12.75 12.55 -20.99
C LYS A 46 12.06 11.35 -21.64
N PRO A 47 12.82 10.39 -22.20
CA PRO A 47 12.26 9.16 -22.78
C PRO A 47 11.42 8.33 -21.79
N GLU A 48 11.75 8.41 -20.50
CA GLU A 48 11.04 7.70 -19.44
C GLU A 48 9.58 8.16 -19.26
N ALA A 49 9.22 9.34 -19.78
CA ALA A 49 7.84 9.85 -19.75
C ALA A 49 6.88 9.00 -20.62
N ASP A 50 7.40 8.16 -21.51
CA ASP A 50 6.60 7.28 -22.37
C ASP A 50 6.52 5.83 -21.86
N LYS A 51 7.18 5.54 -20.73
CA LYS A 51 7.15 4.23 -20.06
C LYS A 51 5.93 4.09 -19.14
N SER A 52 5.56 2.85 -18.83
CA SER A 52 4.59 2.58 -17.76
C SER A 52 5.16 3.00 -16.39
N LEU A 53 4.27 3.25 -15.42
CA LEU A 53 4.69 3.61 -14.07
C LEU A 53 5.58 2.52 -13.45
N GLU A 54 5.22 1.25 -13.64
CA GLU A 54 5.99 0.10 -13.14
C GLU A 54 7.38 0.02 -13.77
N GLU A 55 7.50 0.31 -15.07
CA GLU A 55 8.82 0.37 -15.73
C GLU A 55 9.66 1.50 -15.18
N VAL A 56 9.08 2.69 -14.95
CA VAL A 56 9.77 3.81 -14.33
C VAL A 56 10.25 3.42 -12.93
N VAL A 57 9.39 2.81 -12.10
CA VAL A 57 9.77 2.34 -10.76
C VAL A 57 10.94 1.35 -10.83
N LYS A 58 10.88 0.37 -11.74
CA LYS A 58 11.89 -0.70 -11.84
C LYS A 58 13.22 -0.26 -12.42
N THR A 59 13.24 0.83 -13.20
CA THR A 59 14.44 1.24 -13.98
C THR A 59 15.03 2.58 -13.57
N SER A 60 14.38 3.32 -12.66
CA SER A 60 14.87 4.64 -12.23
C SER A 60 15.53 4.60 -10.85
N SER A 61 16.10 5.73 -10.45
CA SER A 61 16.73 5.95 -9.15
C SER A 61 16.51 7.38 -8.66
N GLY A 62 16.89 7.66 -7.40
CA GLY A 62 16.84 9.00 -6.82
C GLY A 62 15.43 9.60 -6.81
N GLY A 63 15.31 10.87 -7.20
CA GLY A 63 14.03 11.60 -7.15
C GLY A 63 12.94 11.02 -8.06
N VAL A 64 13.31 10.50 -9.24
CA VAL A 64 12.37 9.85 -10.17
C VAL A 64 11.80 8.60 -9.52
N PHE A 65 12.67 7.70 -9.04
CA PHE A 65 12.25 6.50 -8.32
C PHE A 65 11.34 6.83 -7.13
N ASN A 66 11.78 7.75 -6.27
CA ASN A 66 11.04 8.07 -5.05
C ASN A 66 9.60 8.53 -5.36
N ASN A 67 9.41 9.40 -6.37
CA ASN A 67 8.09 9.88 -6.71
C ASN A 67 7.27 8.81 -7.45
N ALA A 68 7.87 8.07 -8.39
CA ALA A 68 7.18 6.99 -9.12
C ALA A 68 6.73 5.86 -8.18
N ALA A 69 7.63 5.41 -7.30
CA ALA A 69 7.31 4.37 -6.31
C ALA A 69 6.22 4.84 -5.33
N GLN A 70 6.24 6.09 -4.88
CA GLN A 70 5.17 6.63 -4.04
C GLN A 70 3.83 6.73 -4.78
N VAL A 71 3.81 7.11 -6.06
CA VAL A 71 2.57 7.05 -6.86
C VAL A 71 2.03 5.62 -6.91
N TRP A 72 2.90 4.64 -7.16
CA TRP A 72 2.51 3.24 -7.23
C TRP A 72 2.05 2.68 -5.87
N ASN A 73 2.82 2.92 -4.80
CA ASN A 73 2.53 2.46 -3.44
C ASN A 73 1.17 2.99 -2.96
N HIS A 74 0.88 4.28 -3.19
CA HIS A 74 -0.39 4.88 -2.79
C HIS A 74 -1.56 4.34 -3.62
N THR A 75 -1.38 4.19 -4.94
CA THR A 75 -2.41 3.56 -5.80
C THR A 75 -2.74 2.15 -5.32
N PHE A 76 -1.72 1.37 -5.01
CA PHE A 76 -1.88 0.01 -4.48
C PHE A 76 -2.59 0.03 -3.11
N TYR A 77 -2.19 0.93 -2.22
CA TYR A 77 -2.79 1.09 -0.89
C TYR A 77 -4.28 1.43 -0.94
N TRP A 78 -4.71 2.33 -1.82
CA TRP A 78 -6.14 2.65 -1.95
C TRP A 78 -6.97 1.43 -2.35
N ASN A 79 -6.46 0.57 -3.19
CA ASN A 79 -7.11 -0.68 -3.58
C ASN A 79 -7.09 -1.74 -2.46
N CYS A 80 -6.14 -1.66 -1.53
CA CYS A 80 -6.11 -2.52 -0.34
C CYS A 80 -7.23 -2.22 0.67
N LEU A 81 -7.96 -1.09 0.51
CA LEU A 81 -9.03 -0.66 1.39
C LEU A 81 -10.38 -0.72 0.69
N SER A 82 -11.43 -1.00 1.45
CA SER A 82 -12.81 -1.00 0.99
C SER A 82 -13.75 -0.55 2.11
N PRO A 83 -14.78 0.26 1.82
CA PRO A 83 -15.83 0.58 2.80
C PRO A 83 -16.62 -0.65 3.28
N ASN A 84 -16.61 -1.73 2.49
CA ASN A 84 -17.22 -3.02 2.83
C ASN A 84 -16.16 -4.08 3.15
N GLY A 85 -14.96 -3.63 3.54
CA GLY A 85 -13.82 -4.50 3.85
C GLY A 85 -13.86 -5.11 5.25
N GLY A 86 -12.71 -5.59 5.70
CA GLY A 86 -12.55 -6.21 7.01
C GLY A 86 -12.89 -7.71 7.02
N GLY A 87 -13.11 -8.23 8.23
CA GLY A 87 -13.29 -9.68 8.38
C GLY A 87 -12.02 -10.49 8.09
N GLU A 88 -12.19 -11.65 7.48
CA GLU A 88 -11.13 -12.60 7.15
C GLU A 88 -11.16 -12.94 5.65
N PRO A 89 -10.01 -13.28 5.04
CA PRO A 89 -9.98 -13.77 3.67
C PRO A 89 -10.63 -15.15 3.56
N SER A 90 -11.01 -15.52 2.34
CA SER A 90 -11.56 -16.84 2.03
C SER A 90 -10.81 -17.49 0.87
N GLY A 91 -11.11 -18.75 0.58
CA GLY A 91 -10.55 -19.49 -0.56
C GLY A 91 -9.02 -19.60 -0.53
N ALA A 92 -8.39 -19.52 -1.70
CA ALA A 92 -6.96 -19.76 -1.86
C ALA A 92 -6.07 -18.83 -1.00
N LEU A 93 -6.49 -17.58 -0.78
CA LEU A 93 -5.72 -16.66 0.07
C LEU A 93 -5.77 -17.09 1.55
N ALA A 94 -6.92 -17.52 2.05
CA ALA A 94 -7.03 -18.05 3.41
C ALA A 94 -6.16 -19.30 3.60
N ASP A 95 -6.18 -20.22 2.63
CA ASP A 95 -5.36 -21.43 2.66
C ASP A 95 -3.86 -21.10 2.65
N ALA A 96 -3.44 -20.15 1.80
CA ALA A 96 -2.04 -19.70 1.73
C ALA A 96 -1.58 -19.02 3.04
N ILE A 97 -2.44 -18.20 3.65
CA ILE A 97 -2.18 -17.57 4.95
C ILE A 97 -2.04 -18.65 6.03
N ASN A 98 -2.99 -19.58 6.13
CA ASN A 98 -2.93 -20.65 7.12
C ASN A 98 -1.69 -21.53 6.95
N LYS A 99 -1.33 -21.84 5.70
CA LYS A 99 -0.11 -22.62 5.39
C LYS A 99 1.17 -21.88 5.80
N SER A 100 1.23 -20.56 5.59
CA SER A 100 2.46 -19.78 5.81
C SER A 100 2.62 -19.30 7.26
N PHE A 101 1.51 -19.03 7.94
CA PHE A 101 1.53 -18.41 9.28
C PHE A 101 0.92 -19.27 10.38
N GLY A 102 0.22 -20.37 10.05
CA GLY A 102 -0.46 -21.25 10.98
C GLY A 102 -1.96 -20.97 11.09
N SER A 103 -2.34 -19.71 11.22
CA SER A 103 -3.74 -19.26 11.23
C SER A 103 -3.85 -17.80 10.74
N PHE A 104 -5.08 -17.36 10.41
CA PHE A 104 -5.34 -15.96 10.15
C PHE A 104 -5.04 -15.07 11.38
N ALA A 105 -5.37 -15.55 12.57
CA ALA A 105 -5.10 -14.82 13.81
C ALA A 105 -3.59 -14.59 14.02
N ASP A 106 -2.77 -15.62 13.78
CA ASP A 106 -1.31 -15.53 13.87
C ASP A 106 -0.74 -14.59 12.80
N PHE A 107 -1.24 -14.67 11.57
CA PHE A 107 -0.88 -13.74 10.51
C PHE A 107 -1.19 -12.30 10.91
N LYS A 108 -2.43 -12.04 11.35
CA LYS A 108 -2.89 -10.71 11.75
C LYS A 108 -2.04 -10.15 12.89
N ALA A 109 -1.73 -10.97 13.87
CA ALA A 109 -0.85 -10.58 14.99
C ALA A 109 0.57 -10.23 14.51
N LYS A 110 1.19 -11.08 13.67
CA LYS A 110 2.54 -10.86 13.13
C LYS A 110 2.60 -9.65 12.21
N PHE A 111 1.60 -9.45 11.36
CA PHE A 111 1.54 -8.30 10.46
C PHE A 111 1.38 -7.00 11.27
N THR A 112 0.49 -7.00 12.27
CA THR A 112 0.28 -5.85 13.15
C THR A 112 1.55 -5.51 13.94
N ASP A 113 2.20 -6.50 14.54
CA ASP A 113 3.45 -6.30 15.27
C ASP A 113 4.55 -5.73 14.35
N SER A 114 4.71 -6.32 13.16
CA SER A 114 5.65 -5.84 12.15
C SER A 114 5.36 -4.39 11.75
N ALA A 115 4.09 -4.02 11.52
CA ALA A 115 3.68 -2.68 11.13
C ALA A 115 3.88 -1.66 12.26
N VAL A 116 3.47 -1.98 13.48
CA VAL A 116 3.59 -1.07 14.63
C VAL A 116 5.06 -0.77 14.94
N ASN A 117 5.92 -1.77 14.86
CA ASN A 117 7.36 -1.66 15.18
C ASN A 117 8.22 -1.23 13.97
N ASN A 118 7.65 -1.08 12.77
CA ASN A 118 8.37 -0.61 11.60
C ASN A 118 8.78 0.86 11.79
N PHE A 119 10.09 1.10 11.94
CA PHE A 119 10.61 2.39 12.37
C PHE A 119 10.59 3.43 11.24
N GLY A 120 10.11 4.64 11.56
CA GLY A 120 10.11 5.78 10.65
C GLY A 120 9.00 5.73 9.59
N SER A 121 9.19 6.50 8.51
CA SER A 121 8.30 6.51 7.33
C SER A 121 8.50 5.24 6.52
N SER A 122 7.47 4.42 6.42
CA SER A 122 7.63 3.04 5.96
C SER A 122 6.31 2.44 5.47
N TRP A 123 6.37 1.21 4.98
CA TRP A 123 5.26 0.40 4.52
C TRP A 123 5.43 -1.03 5.03
N THR A 124 4.36 -1.69 5.38
CA THR A 124 4.36 -3.13 5.66
C THR A 124 3.50 -3.85 4.62
N TRP A 125 4.03 -4.93 4.08
CA TRP A 125 3.47 -5.67 2.96
C TRP A 125 3.23 -7.13 3.32
N LEU A 126 2.15 -7.70 2.81
CA LEU A 126 2.01 -9.12 2.58
C LEU A 126 2.44 -9.40 1.14
N VAL A 127 3.39 -10.29 0.96
CA VAL A 127 3.87 -10.70 -0.36
C VAL A 127 3.78 -12.20 -0.55
N ARG A 128 3.65 -12.65 -1.81
CA ARG A 128 3.81 -14.04 -2.22
C ARG A 128 5.20 -14.22 -2.82
N ASN A 129 5.96 -15.15 -2.27
CA ASN A 129 7.26 -15.57 -2.81
C ASN A 129 7.10 -16.45 -4.05
N SER A 130 8.19 -16.63 -4.82
CA SER A 130 8.21 -17.46 -6.03
C SER A 130 7.88 -18.94 -5.77
N ASP A 131 8.11 -19.44 -4.54
CA ASP A 131 7.74 -20.80 -4.11
C ASP A 131 6.28 -20.92 -3.64
N GLY A 132 5.50 -19.83 -3.74
CA GLY A 132 4.10 -19.77 -3.33
C GLY A 132 3.87 -19.52 -1.84
N SER A 133 4.91 -19.48 -1.01
CA SER A 133 4.79 -19.11 0.40
C SER A 133 4.49 -17.61 0.56
N LEU A 134 3.83 -17.24 1.66
CA LEU A 134 3.58 -15.84 1.98
C LEU A 134 4.57 -15.33 3.02
N ALA A 135 4.98 -14.06 2.89
CA ALA A 135 5.86 -13.39 3.82
C ALA A 135 5.36 -11.97 4.15
N ILE A 136 5.75 -11.48 5.33
CA ILE A 136 5.56 -10.09 5.74
C ILE A 136 6.89 -9.38 5.50
N VAL A 137 6.86 -8.28 4.74
CA VAL A 137 8.04 -7.50 4.36
C VAL A 137 7.83 -6.04 4.74
N ASN A 138 8.88 -5.41 5.29
CA ASN A 138 8.91 -4.00 5.60
C ASN A 138 9.79 -3.26 4.59
N THR A 139 9.31 -2.10 4.12
CA THR A 139 10.11 -1.21 3.27
C THR A 139 10.14 0.19 3.85
N SER A 140 11.27 0.88 3.69
CA SER A 140 11.46 2.25 4.20
C SER A 140 11.23 3.27 3.09
N ASN A 141 10.70 4.43 3.47
CA ASN A 141 10.48 5.57 2.57
C ASN A 141 9.63 5.20 1.34
N ALA A 142 10.20 5.30 0.13
CA ALA A 142 9.52 4.99 -1.12
C ALA A 142 9.76 3.55 -1.61
N ALA A 143 10.61 2.77 -0.93
CA ALA A 143 10.92 1.41 -1.37
C ALA A 143 9.66 0.54 -1.46
N THR A 144 9.66 -0.35 -2.44
CA THR A 144 8.49 -1.16 -2.80
C THR A 144 8.91 -2.57 -3.23
N PRO A 145 8.13 -3.62 -2.88
CA PRO A 145 8.36 -4.97 -3.38
C PRO A 145 8.26 -5.10 -4.91
N LEU A 146 7.64 -4.14 -5.59
CA LEU A 146 7.55 -4.12 -7.07
C LEU A 146 8.92 -4.22 -7.76
N THR A 147 10.00 -3.79 -7.09
CA THR A 147 11.36 -3.88 -7.64
C THR A 147 12.01 -5.24 -7.47
N ASP A 148 11.41 -6.14 -6.70
CA ASP A 148 11.89 -7.50 -6.49
C ASP A 148 11.04 -8.48 -7.32
N ALA A 149 11.64 -9.01 -8.40
CA ALA A 149 10.97 -9.96 -9.30
C ALA A 149 10.65 -11.32 -8.65
N SER A 150 11.20 -11.61 -7.47
CA SER A 150 10.97 -12.87 -6.74
C SER A 150 9.70 -12.86 -5.89
N VAL A 151 9.05 -11.70 -5.74
CA VAL A 151 7.84 -11.55 -4.91
C VAL A 151 6.71 -10.85 -5.66
N VAL A 152 5.48 -11.13 -5.24
CA VAL A 152 4.27 -10.45 -5.70
C VAL A 152 3.59 -9.79 -4.49
N PRO A 153 3.42 -8.45 -4.47
CA PRO A 153 2.70 -7.77 -3.39
C PRO A 153 1.20 -8.12 -3.44
N LEU A 154 0.63 -8.46 -2.29
CA LEU A 154 -0.78 -8.83 -2.13
C LEU A 154 -1.57 -7.77 -1.37
N LEU A 155 -0.98 -7.19 -0.32
CA LEU A 155 -1.61 -6.24 0.59
C LEU A 155 -0.54 -5.29 1.14
N THR A 156 -0.90 -4.05 1.40
CA THR A 156 -0.01 -3.10 2.10
C THR A 156 -0.76 -2.18 3.04
N VAL A 157 -0.02 -1.67 4.03
CA VAL A 157 -0.42 -0.55 4.88
C VAL A 157 0.63 0.54 4.84
N ASP A 158 0.18 1.79 4.69
CA ASP A 158 1.02 2.98 4.75
C ASP A 158 1.28 3.36 6.21
N LEU A 159 2.55 3.44 6.60
CA LEU A 159 3.00 3.78 7.95
C LEU A 159 3.73 5.12 8.00
N TRP A 160 3.67 5.91 6.94
CA TRP A 160 4.01 7.32 7.00
C TRP A 160 3.02 8.04 7.93
N GLU A 161 3.50 8.96 8.76
CA GLU A 161 2.62 9.66 9.73
C GLU A 161 1.45 10.39 9.05
N HIS A 162 1.62 10.87 7.82
CA HIS A 162 0.54 11.50 7.07
C HIS A 162 -0.66 10.58 6.80
N ALA A 163 -0.47 9.26 6.85
CA ALA A 163 -1.55 8.30 6.64
C ALA A 163 -2.52 8.20 7.83
N TYR A 164 -2.06 8.54 9.04
CA TYR A 164 -2.86 8.30 10.26
C TYR A 164 -2.84 9.42 11.29
N TYR A 165 -1.98 10.43 11.16
CA TYR A 165 -1.78 11.40 12.23
C TYR A 165 -3.01 12.29 12.49
N ILE A 166 -3.81 12.61 11.47
CA ILE A 166 -5.05 13.39 11.62
C ILE A 166 -6.03 12.67 12.53
N ASP A 167 -6.27 11.37 12.33
CA ASP A 167 -7.27 10.59 13.04
C ASP A 167 -6.73 10.00 14.35
N TYR A 168 -5.48 9.57 14.35
CA TYR A 168 -4.92 8.72 15.41
C TYR A 168 -3.71 9.31 16.11
N ARG A 169 -3.17 10.45 15.67
CA ARG A 169 -1.95 11.06 16.18
C ARG A 169 -0.81 10.04 16.18
N ASN A 170 -0.12 9.88 17.29
CA ASN A 170 0.97 8.91 17.48
C ASN A 170 0.49 7.47 17.75
N LEU A 171 -0.82 7.22 17.76
CA LEU A 171 -1.39 5.91 18.14
C LEU A 171 -1.45 4.96 16.94
N ARG A 172 -0.27 4.59 16.38
CA ARG A 172 -0.17 3.64 15.26
C ARG A 172 -0.91 2.31 15.51
N PRO A 173 -0.94 1.73 16.74
CA PRO A 173 -1.76 0.55 17.02
C PRO A 173 -3.25 0.75 16.74
N LYS A 174 -3.80 1.94 17.05
CA LYS A 174 -5.22 2.26 16.76
C LYS A 174 -5.48 2.43 15.27
N TYR A 175 -4.54 2.99 14.54
CA TYR A 175 -4.61 3.02 13.08
C TYR A 175 -4.61 1.61 12.48
N MET A 176 -3.83 0.68 13.04
CA MET A 176 -3.85 -0.72 12.60
C MET A 176 -5.19 -1.41 12.87
N GLU A 177 -5.87 -1.09 13.99
CA GLU A 177 -7.26 -1.58 14.22
C GLU A 177 -8.21 -1.09 13.13
N ALA A 178 -8.10 0.20 12.74
CA ALA A 178 -8.90 0.79 11.66
C ALA A 178 -8.56 0.17 10.29
N PHE A 179 -7.28 -0.04 10.00
CA PHE A 179 -6.85 -0.72 8.77
C PHE A 179 -7.49 -2.10 8.64
N TRP A 180 -7.47 -2.92 9.69
CA TRP A 180 -8.06 -4.27 9.65
C TRP A 180 -9.58 -4.26 9.42
N ALA A 181 -10.28 -3.20 9.83
CA ALA A 181 -11.71 -3.05 9.56
C ALA A 181 -12.02 -2.71 8.10
N LEU A 182 -11.04 -2.31 7.32
CA LEU A 182 -11.17 -1.82 5.94
C LEU A 182 -10.49 -2.70 4.89
N VAL A 183 -9.76 -3.75 5.29
CA VAL A 183 -8.97 -4.56 4.33
C VAL A 183 -9.85 -5.13 3.23
N ASN A 184 -9.47 -4.86 1.99
CA ASN A 184 -10.09 -5.41 0.78
C ASN A 184 -9.46 -6.77 0.44
N TRP A 185 -10.03 -7.84 1.01
CA TRP A 185 -9.54 -9.20 0.78
C TRP A 185 -9.74 -9.70 -0.65
N GLU A 186 -10.75 -9.16 -1.37
CA GLU A 186 -10.94 -9.48 -2.78
C GLU A 186 -9.75 -9.00 -3.62
N PHE A 187 -9.31 -7.76 -3.41
CA PHE A 187 -8.12 -7.23 -4.07
C PHE A 187 -6.87 -8.05 -3.74
N ALA A 188 -6.66 -8.37 -2.47
CA ALA A 188 -5.52 -9.20 -2.06
C ALA A 188 -5.56 -10.62 -2.68
N SER A 189 -6.76 -11.21 -2.79
CA SER A 189 -6.96 -12.52 -3.42
C SER A 189 -6.69 -12.47 -4.93
N ASN A 190 -7.13 -11.41 -5.61
CA ASN A 190 -6.88 -11.23 -7.04
C ASN A 190 -5.38 -11.09 -7.35
N ASN A 191 -4.59 -10.50 -6.45
CA ASN A 191 -3.13 -10.40 -6.59
C ASN A 191 -2.42 -11.73 -6.31
N LEU A 192 -3.06 -12.67 -5.62
CA LEU A 192 -2.48 -13.99 -5.37
C LEU A 192 -2.37 -14.81 -6.67
N GLY A 193 -3.31 -14.67 -7.60
CA GLY A 193 -3.36 -15.35 -8.89
C GLY A 193 -4.09 -16.68 -8.84
#